data_43ce46c949e099a2ad3233ec3087af68
#
_entry.id   43ce46c949e099a2ad3233ec3087af68
#
_cell.length_a   1.000
_cell.length_b   1.000
_cell.length_c   1.000
_cell.angle_alpha   90.00
_cell.angle_beta   90.00
_cell.angle_gamma   90.00
#
_symmetry.space_group_name_H-M   'P 1'
#
loop_
_entity.id
_entity.type
_entity.pdbx_description
1 polymer ?
#
loop_
_entity_poly.entity_id
_entity_poly.type
_entity_poly.pdbx_seq_one_letter_code
_entity_poly.pdbx_strand_id
1 'polypeptide(L)'
;MTLRGSVASFPLETIVQLLAATAKTGQLEVRAGAESGTLGFAEGRLVSAVSGDDAGDTALGAVFTLADGDFEFVPWGEPPDANLAGDLNQLLDRAVVQRDKLVSDRTLIADDRVRFALSDRAAAQGEVRLSAEQWRALLAVNGERDLPAIAQQLRLGRLATLAMLADLVRAGIIEVREAPPEAPPPTSGSSPSGGSGGMIPSAPMDTPSVGGWDEPRADATPSEPLREAAVAAPVFRILRE
;
A
#
# COMPACT_ATOMS: atom_id res chain seq x y z
N MET A 1 32.71 -0.94 3.52
CA MET A 1 32.66 -0.26 4.82
C MET A 1 31.21 0.04 5.10
N THR A 2 30.61 -0.57 6.07
CA THR A 2 29.22 -0.34 6.48
C THR A 2 29.17 0.84 7.43
N LEU A 3 28.24 1.76 7.23
CA LEU A 3 27.95 2.89 8.13
C LEU A 3 26.70 2.54 8.92
N ARG A 4 26.78 2.55 10.24
CA ARG A 4 25.63 2.29 11.15
C ARG A 4 25.53 3.36 12.21
N GLY A 5 24.32 3.64 12.66
CA GLY A 5 24.07 4.61 13.72
C GLY A 5 22.58 4.74 14.03
N SER A 6 22.26 5.72 14.87
CA SER A 6 20.86 6.07 15.23
C SER A 6 20.47 7.40 14.59
N VAL A 7 19.26 7.45 14.03
CA VAL A 7 18.67 8.66 13.45
C VAL A 7 18.45 9.74 14.50
N ALA A 8 18.22 9.35 15.75
CA ALA A 8 18.13 10.30 16.87
C ALA A 8 19.44 11.09 17.11
N SER A 9 20.59 10.47 16.80
CA SER A 9 21.92 11.13 16.94
C SER A 9 22.34 11.87 15.66
N PHE A 10 21.91 11.40 14.51
CA PHE A 10 22.25 11.95 13.20
C PHE A 10 20.97 12.05 12.37
N PRO A 11 20.38 13.26 12.20
CA PRO A 11 19.18 13.44 11.40
C PRO A 11 19.32 12.80 10.00
N LEU A 12 18.26 12.15 9.54
CA LEU A 12 18.27 11.39 8.29
C LEU A 12 18.68 12.26 7.10
N GLU A 13 18.27 13.54 7.09
CA GLU A 13 18.68 14.50 6.08
C GLU A 13 20.21 14.64 6.01
N THR A 14 20.88 14.75 7.16
CA THR A 14 22.36 14.85 7.24
C THR A 14 23.02 13.57 6.72
N ILE A 15 22.46 12.40 7.02
CA ILE A 15 22.98 11.11 6.54
C ILE A 15 22.85 11.03 5.02
N VAL A 16 21.70 11.41 4.47
CA VAL A 16 21.44 11.44 3.02
C VAL A 16 22.40 12.40 2.32
N GLN A 17 22.62 13.61 2.86
CA GLN A 17 23.58 14.58 2.33
C GLN A 17 25.02 14.07 2.38
N LEU A 18 25.42 13.38 3.45
CA LEU A 18 26.74 12.76 3.59
C LEU A 18 26.96 11.68 2.55
N LEU A 19 25.98 10.80 2.33
CA LEU A 19 26.06 9.73 1.33
C LEU A 19 26.13 10.32 -0.08
N ALA A 20 25.37 11.38 -0.35
CA ALA A 20 25.44 12.10 -1.62
C ALA A 20 26.82 12.74 -1.85
N ALA A 21 27.36 13.43 -0.85
CA ALA A 21 28.67 14.08 -0.94
C ALA A 21 29.83 13.09 -1.13
N THR A 22 29.67 11.85 -0.64
CA THR A 22 30.70 10.80 -0.75
C THR A 22 30.55 9.92 -1.99
N ALA A 23 29.63 10.25 -2.92
CA ALA A 23 29.37 9.54 -4.17
C ALA A 23 29.23 8.01 -3.97
N LYS A 24 28.56 7.60 -2.88
CA LYS A 24 28.37 6.18 -2.57
C LYS A 24 27.25 5.58 -3.41
N THR A 25 27.45 4.31 -3.79
CA THR A 25 26.40 3.45 -4.36
C THR A 25 26.06 2.39 -3.32
N GLY A 26 24.75 2.21 -3.05
CA GLY A 26 24.30 1.27 -2.03
C GLY A 26 22.89 1.60 -1.52
N GLN A 27 22.55 0.97 -0.42
CA GLN A 27 21.25 1.05 0.21
C GLN A 27 21.39 1.51 1.66
N LEU A 28 20.64 2.54 2.03
CA LEU A 28 20.45 2.99 3.39
C LEU A 28 19.14 2.40 3.91
N GLU A 29 19.22 1.52 4.86
CA GLU A 29 18.08 0.95 5.56
C GLU A 29 17.88 1.71 6.88
N VAL A 30 16.63 2.07 7.17
CA VAL A 30 16.19 2.74 8.39
C VAL A 30 15.11 1.89 9.04
N ARG A 31 15.22 1.62 10.34
CA ARG A 31 14.28 0.80 11.11
C ARG A 31 13.91 1.50 12.42
N ALA A 32 12.62 1.60 12.69
CA ALA A 32 12.06 2.12 13.93
C ALA A 32 10.95 1.19 14.42
N GLY A 33 11.25 0.34 15.40
CA GLY A 33 10.31 -0.68 15.89
C GLY A 33 9.91 -1.66 14.81
N ALA A 34 8.63 -1.70 14.45
CA ALA A 34 8.10 -2.56 13.39
C ALA A 34 8.13 -1.92 12.00
N GLU A 35 8.42 -0.63 11.92
CA GLU A 35 8.46 0.10 10.66
C GLU A 35 9.88 0.13 10.11
N SER A 36 10.00 0.02 8.79
CA SER A 36 11.27 0.09 8.10
C SER A 36 11.11 0.73 6.73
N GLY A 37 12.19 1.30 6.26
CA GLY A 37 12.26 1.83 4.90
C GLY A 37 13.68 1.84 4.39
N THR A 38 13.81 1.96 3.09
CA THR A 38 15.05 1.82 2.37
C THR A 38 15.20 2.96 1.38
N LEU A 39 16.38 3.60 1.36
CA LEU A 39 16.77 4.61 0.39
C LEU A 39 17.92 4.08 -0.45
N GLY A 40 17.79 4.09 -1.76
CA GLY A 40 18.80 3.62 -2.69
C GLY A 40 19.61 4.75 -3.31
N PHE A 41 20.93 4.58 -3.34
CA PHE A 41 21.88 5.54 -3.87
C PHE A 41 22.67 4.96 -5.05
N ALA A 42 22.80 5.73 -6.10
CA ALA A 42 23.66 5.46 -7.24
C ALA A 42 24.64 6.63 -7.41
N GLU A 43 25.94 6.39 -7.19
CA GLU A 43 26.99 7.42 -7.31
C GLU A 43 26.68 8.70 -6.51
N GLY A 44 26.13 8.54 -5.29
CA GLY A 44 25.72 9.65 -4.43
C GLY A 44 24.36 10.27 -4.80
N ARG A 45 23.71 9.83 -5.87
CA ARG A 45 22.35 10.29 -6.21
C ARG A 45 21.34 9.41 -5.51
N LEU A 46 20.39 10.03 -4.81
CA LEU A 46 19.22 9.34 -4.28
C LEU A 46 18.30 8.97 -5.46
N VAL A 47 18.15 7.69 -5.74
CA VAL A 47 17.41 7.19 -6.93
C VAL A 47 16.19 6.37 -6.57
N SER A 48 16.10 5.84 -5.35
CA SER A 48 14.94 5.05 -4.96
C SER A 48 14.60 5.19 -3.48
N ALA A 49 13.30 5.02 -3.18
CA ALA A 49 12.79 4.87 -1.83
C ALA A 49 11.72 3.78 -1.83
N VAL A 50 11.74 2.94 -0.79
CA VAL A 50 10.77 1.85 -0.57
C VAL A 50 10.45 1.79 0.92
N SER A 51 9.16 1.61 1.27
CA SER A 51 8.69 1.40 2.65
C SER A 51 7.49 0.46 2.63
N GLY A 52 7.66 -0.78 3.07
CA GLY A 52 6.66 -1.84 2.91
C GLY A 52 6.30 -2.03 1.43
N ASP A 53 5.02 -1.89 1.11
CA ASP A 53 4.50 -2.01 -0.27
C ASP A 53 4.48 -0.68 -1.03
N ASP A 54 4.93 0.40 -0.40
CA ASP A 54 4.98 1.73 -1.01
C ASP A 54 6.36 2.03 -1.59
N ALA A 55 6.40 2.80 -2.69
CA ALA A 55 7.61 3.21 -3.39
C ALA A 55 7.55 4.69 -3.81
N GLY A 56 8.69 5.25 -4.19
CA GLY A 56 8.80 6.62 -4.67
C GLY A 56 8.58 7.67 -3.59
N ASP A 57 7.95 8.79 -3.93
CA ASP A 57 7.79 9.95 -3.04
C ASP A 57 7.02 9.62 -1.74
N THR A 58 6.02 8.74 -1.80
CA THR A 58 5.27 8.30 -0.61
C THR A 58 6.18 7.54 0.35
N ALA A 59 6.96 6.59 -0.17
CA ALA A 59 7.94 5.85 0.63
C ALA A 59 9.05 6.75 1.15
N LEU A 60 9.51 7.72 0.36
CA LEU A 60 10.48 8.71 0.78
C LEU A 60 9.99 9.48 2.00
N GLY A 61 8.76 10.01 1.96
CA GLY A 61 8.14 10.68 3.10
C GLY A 61 8.01 9.76 4.31
N ALA A 62 7.63 8.50 4.11
CA ALA A 62 7.51 7.51 5.18
C ALA A 62 8.84 7.24 5.89
N VAL A 63 9.93 7.08 5.14
CA VAL A 63 11.26 6.90 5.74
C VAL A 63 11.65 8.09 6.61
N PHE A 64 11.27 9.30 6.21
CA PHE A 64 11.50 10.53 6.97
C PHE A 64 10.60 10.68 8.21
N THR A 65 9.61 9.81 8.42
CA THR A 65 8.88 9.74 9.72
C THR A 65 9.63 8.91 10.77
N LEU A 66 10.62 8.10 10.37
CA LEU A 66 11.35 7.18 11.27
C LEU A 66 12.46 7.91 12.06
N ALA A 67 12.09 8.97 12.81
CA ALA A 67 13.04 9.87 13.46
C ALA A 67 13.85 9.21 14.59
N ASP A 68 13.31 8.16 15.25
CA ASP A 68 13.93 7.47 16.39
C ASP A 68 14.53 6.11 16.00
N GLY A 69 14.71 5.88 14.71
CA GLY A 69 15.18 4.61 14.18
C GLY A 69 16.70 4.44 14.22
N ASP A 70 17.11 3.21 13.96
CA ASP A 70 18.50 2.89 13.63
C ASP A 70 18.67 2.83 12.12
N PHE A 71 19.85 3.19 11.64
CA PHE A 71 20.15 3.11 10.23
C PHE A 71 21.40 2.27 9.96
N GLU A 72 21.40 1.62 8.79
CA GLU A 72 22.53 0.91 8.24
C GLU A 72 22.68 1.19 6.75
N PHE A 73 23.87 1.62 6.33
CA PHE A 73 24.22 1.75 4.92
C PHE A 73 25.03 0.55 4.47
N VAL A 74 24.52 -0.16 3.46
CA VAL A 74 25.18 -1.31 2.83
C VAL A 74 25.57 -0.91 1.41
N PRO A 75 26.86 -0.88 1.07
CA PRO A 75 27.30 -0.59 -0.28
C PRO A 75 26.93 -1.76 -1.21
N TRP A 76 26.46 -1.45 -2.40
CA TRP A 76 26.14 -2.41 -3.45
C TRP A 76 27.06 -2.21 -4.67
N GLY A 77 27.28 -3.29 -5.41
CA GLY A 77 27.99 -3.22 -6.69
C GLY A 77 27.11 -2.76 -7.84
N GLU A 78 25.80 -2.94 -7.73
CA GLU A 78 24.79 -2.57 -8.75
C GLU A 78 23.82 -1.57 -8.17
N PRO A 79 23.49 -0.47 -8.90
CA PRO A 79 22.55 0.52 -8.41
C PRO A 79 21.13 -0.08 -8.30
N PRO A 80 20.34 0.33 -7.29
CA PRO A 80 18.96 -0.10 -7.17
C PRO A 80 18.08 0.48 -8.29
N ASP A 81 16.95 -0.18 -8.56
CA ASP A 81 15.95 0.32 -9.52
C ASP A 81 15.48 1.72 -9.13
N ALA A 82 15.51 2.64 -10.09
CA ALA A 82 15.16 4.03 -9.85
C ALA A 82 13.62 4.21 -9.83
N ASN A 83 13.11 4.82 -8.77
CA ASN A 83 11.70 5.23 -8.63
C ASN A 83 11.54 6.69 -8.16
N LEU A 84 12.66 7.41 -8.04
CA LEU A 84 12.71 8.82 -7.71
C LEU A 84 13.37 9.59 -8.85
N ALA A 85 12.86 10.78 -9.15
CA ALA A 85 13.41 11.70 -10.13
C ALA A 85 13.58 13.10 -9.54
N GLY A 86 14.70 13.75 -9.85
CA GLY A 86 15.05 15.09 -9.37
C GLY A 86 16.43 15.15 -8.75
N ASP A 87 16.83 16.36 -8.38
CA ASP A 87 18.05 16.57 -7.60
C ASP A 87 17.81 16.33 -6.09
N LEU A 88 18.90 16.25 -5.32
CA LEU A 88 18.81 15.92 -3.90
C LEU A 88 17.97 16.93 -3.11
N ASN A 89 18.10 18.22 -3.38
CA ASN A 89 17.39 19.25 -2.63
C ASN A 89 15.89 19.14 -2.91
N GLN A 90 15.49 18.97 -4.17
CA GLN A 90 14.09 18.73 -4.54
C GLN A 90 13.52 17.47 -3.89
N LEU A 91 14.33 16.41 -3.79
CA LEU A 91 13.91 15.18 -3.12
C LEU A 91 13.74 15.38 -1.62
N LEU A 92 14.65 16.11 -0.96
CA LEU A 92 14.54 16.44 0.46
C LEU A 92 13.33 17.33 0.75
N ASP A 93 13.08 18.35 -0.08
CA ASP A 93 11.89 19.20 0.06
C ASP A 93 10.60 18.37 -0.09
N ARG A 94 10.54 17.49 -1.08
CA ARG A 94 9.40 16.56 -1.25
C ARG A 94 9.27 15.59 -0.09
N ALA A 95 10.37 15.07 0.46
CA ALA A 95 10.36 14.19 1.61
C ALA A 95 9.70 14.86 2.83
N VAL A 96 10.03 16.12 3.09
CA VAL A 96 9.43 16.91 4.20
C VAL A 96 7.93 17.09 3.96
N VAL A 97 7.52 17.50 2.76
CA VAL A 97 6.10 17.70 2.42
C VAL A 97 5.32 16.37 2.54
N GLN A 98 5.86 15.27 2.03
CA GLN A 98 5.20 13.96 2.12
C GLN A 98 5.16 13.43 3.55
N ARG A 99 6.21 13.63 4.34
CA ARG A 99 6.22 13.31 5.78
C ARG A 99 5.10 14.05 6.51
N ASP A 100 5.01 15.35 6.34
CA ASP A 100 4.03 16.19 7.04
C ASP A 100 2.60 15.82 6.61
N LYS A 101 2.40 15.49 5.33
CA LYS A 101 1.14 14.95 4.82
C LYS A 101 0.80 13.63 5.50
N LEU A 102 1.72 12.67 5.56
CA LEU A 102 1.51 11.37 6.20
C LEU A 102 1.17 11.50 7.69
N VAL A 103 1.85 12.39 8.43
CA VAL A 103 1.53 12.66 9.83
C VAL A 103 0.12 13.24 9.96
N SER A 104 -0.27 14.18 9.10
CA SER A 104 -1.63 14.73 9.06
C SER A 104 -2.67 13.67 8.70
N ASP A 105 -2.38 12.78 7.72
CA ASP A 105 -3.27 11.69 7.32
C ASP A 105 -3.47 10.70 8.47
N ARG A 106 -2.42 10.37 9.23
CA ARG A 106 -2.48 9.53 10.43
C ARG A 106 -3.28 10.16 11.57
N THR A 107 -3.34 11.49 11.65
CA THR A 107 -4.20 12.18 12.62
C THR A 107 -5.69 11.96 12.31
N LEU A 108 -6.04 11.86 11.03
CA LEU A 108 -7.43 11.61 10.59
C LEU A 108 -7.79 10.11 10.63
N ILE A 109 -6.83 9.25 10.31
CA ILE A 109 -7.00 7.80 10.21
C ILE A 109 -5.91 7.16 11.09
N ALA A 110 -6.16 7.12 12.40
CA ALA A 110 -5.18 6.69 13.39
C ALA A 110 -4.93 5.16 13.37
N ASP A 111 -5.93 4.37 13.01
CA ASP A 111 -5.86 2.91 12.98
C ASP A 111 -6.21 2.40 11.58
N ASP A 112 -5.43 1.44 11.09
CA ASP A 112 -5.67 0.79 9.78
C ASP A 112 -6.90 -0.12 9.79
N ARG A 113 -7.41 -0.51 10.97
CA ARG A 113 -8.59 -1.36 11.15
C ARG A 113 -9.91 -0.62 11.05
N VAL A 114 -9.88 0.71 11.03
CA VAL A 114 -11.10 1.51 10.86
C VAL A 114 -11.76 1.18 9.52
N ARG A 115 -13.06 1.30 9.48
CA ARG A 115 -13.86 1.09 8.27
C ARG A 115 -14.24 2.42 7.65
N PHE A 116 -14.48 2.40 6.36
CA PHE A 116 -14.81 3.59 5.60
C PHE A 116 -16.19 3.44 4.99
N ALA A 117 -17.06 4.43 5.21
CA ALA A 117 -18.38 4.48 4.61
C ALA A 117 -18.60 5.81 3.88
N LEU A 118 -19.55 5.82 2.95
CA LEU A 118 -19.96 7.05 2.31
C LEU A 118 -20.59 7.98 3.36
N SER A 119 -20.22 9.27 3.31
CA SER A 119 -20.77 10.27 4.20
C SER A 119 -22.13 10.77 3.70
N ASP A 120 -23.12 10.88 4.59
CA ASP A 120 -24.40 11.49 4.27
C ASP A 120 -24.28 12.95 3.80
N ARG A 121 -23.19 13.63 4.22
CA ARG A 121 -22.87 14.98 3.78
C ARG A 121 -22.51 15.05 2.30
N ALA A 122 -21.89 13.99 1.74
CA ALA A 122 -21.57 13.93 0.31
C ALA A 122 -22.84 14.00 -0.53
N ALA A 123 -23.93 13.41 -0.08
CA ALA A 123 -25.23 13.48 -0.75
C ALA A 123 -25.84 14.90 -0.76
N ALA A 124 -25.45 15.76 0.17
CA ALA A 124 -25.90 17.16 0.27
C ALA A 124 -25.07 18.14 -0.57
N GLN A 125 -23.85 17.73 -0.97
CA GLN A 125 -22.89 18.57 -1.71
C GLN A 125 -23.10 18.46 -3.22
N GLY A 126 -24.14 18.86 -3.80
CA GLY A 126 -24.49 18.94 -5.24
C GLY A 126 -23.50 18.33 -6.27
N GLU A 127 -22.33 18.90 -6.48
CA GLU A 127 -21.32 18.44 -7.44
C GLU A 127 -19.97 18.21 -6.73
N VAL A 128 -19.42 16.99 -6.85
CA VAL A 128 -18.11 16.62 -6.32
C VAL A 128 -17.21 16.23 -7.48
N ARG A 129 -16.05 16.86 -7.57
CA ARG A 129 -15.03 16.53 -8.58
C ARG A 129 -14.03 15.56 -7.98
N LEU A 130 -13.92 14.38 -8.58
CA LEU A 130 -13.01 13.32 -8.19
C LEU A 130 -12.05 13.01 -9.32
N SER A 131 -10.78 12.72 -8.98
CA SER A 131 -9.85 12.11 -9.92
C SER A 131 -10.26 10.66 -10.21
N ALA A 132 -9.74 10.08 -11.30
CA ALA A 132 -10.00 8.68 -11.61
C ALA A 132 -9.53 7.73 -10.48
N GLU A 133 -8.46 8.07 -9.79
CA GLU A 133 -7.92 7.30 -8.66
C GLU A 133 -8.82 7.43 -7.43
N GLN A 134 -9.25 8.64 -7.09
CA GLN A 134 -10.21 8.88 -6.01
C GLN A 134 -11.54 8.17 -6.25
N TRP A 135 -12.00 8.14 -7.51
CA TRP A 135 -13.19 7.39 -7.89
C TRP A 135 -13.03 5.89 -7.66
N ARG A 136 -11.88 5.32 -8.04
CA ARG A 136 -11.59 3.90 -7.77
C ARG A 136 -11.55 3.61 -6.27
N ALA A 137 -10.94 4.50 -5.48
CA ALA A 137 -10.94 4.36 -4.02
C ALA A 137 -12.35 4.40 -3.45
N LEU A 138 -13.19 5.31 -3.94
CA LEU A 138 -14.59 5.41 -3.51
C LEU A 138 -15.38 4.13 -3.82
N LEU A 139 -15.17 3.51 -4.98
CA LEU A 139 -15.79 2.22 -5.34
C LEU A 139 -15.31 1.06 -4.46
N ALA A 140 -14.11 1.15 -3.87
CA ALA A 140 -13.60 0.17 -2.94
C ALA A 140 -14.18 0.31 -1.52
N VAL A 141 -14.70 1.50 -1.19
CA VAL A 141 -15.33 1.79 0.12
C VAL A 141 -16.76 1.23 0.13
N ASN A 142 -17.03 0.28 1.03
CA ASN A 142 -18.34 -0.39 1.15
C ASN A 142 -18.90 -0.43 2.57
N GLY A 143 -18.28 0.26 3.52
CA GLY A 143 -18.70 0.24 4.93
C GLY A 143 -18.13 -0.91 5.76
N GLU A 144 -17.50 -1.91 5.14
CA GLU A 144 -17.03 -3.13 5.82
C GLU A 144 -15.52 -3.31 5.73
N ARG A 145 -14.89 -2.76 4.69
CA ARG A 145 -13.45 -2.93 4.44
C ARG A 145 -12.64 -1.95 5.27
N ASP A 146 -11.53 -2.48 5.78
CA ASP A 146 -10.45 -1.72 6.41
C ASP A 146 -9.43 -1.21 5.36
N LEU A 147 -8.46 -0.43 5.82
CA LEU A 147 -7.43 0.16 4.96
C LEU A 147 -6.61 -0.91 4.21
N PRO A 148 -6.10 -1.99 4.85
CA PRO A 148 -5.38 -3.05 4.15
C PRO A 148 -6.20 -3.74 3.05
N ALA A 149 -7.49 -4.02 3.30
CA ALA A 149 -8.35 -4.65 2.31
C ALA A 149 -8.62 -3.75 1.10
N ILE A 150 -8.75 -2.43 1.33
CA ILE A 150 -8.88 -1.44 0.25
C ILE A 150 -7.58 -1.33 -0.54
N ALA A 151 -6.42 -1.27 0.13
CA ALA A 151 -5.10 -1.22 -0.50
C ALA A 151 -4.87 -2.42 -1.43
N GLN A 152 -5.21 -3.62 -0.96
CA GLN A 152 -5.11 -4.85 -1.73
C GLN A 152 -6.02 -4.81 -2.98
N GLN A 153 -7.26 -4.34 -2.83
CA GLN A 153 -8.19 -4.22 -3.96
C GLN A 153 -7.72 -3.22 -5.01
N LEU A 154 -7.15 -2.10 -4.58
CA LEU A 154 -6.63 -1.06 -5.45
C LEU A 154 -5.26 -1.41 -6.05
N ARG A 155 -4.58 -2.44 -5.51
CA ARG A 155 -3.18 -2.80 -5.81
C ARG A 155 -2.23 -1.63 -5.58
N LEU A 156 -2.47 -0.90 -4.51
CA LEU A 156 -1.65 0.23 -4.05
C LEU A 156 -0.99 -0.12 -2.72
N GLY A 157 0.11 0.58 -2.42
CA GLY A 157 0.70 0.50 -1.09
C GLY A 157 -0.24 1.06 0.00
N ARG A 158 0.03 0.67 1.25
CA ARG A 158 -0.81 1.07 2.39
C ARG A 158 -0.81 2.58 2.62
N LEU A 159 0.35 3.22 2.49
CA LEU A 159 0.49 4.66 2.72
C LEU A 159 -0.12 5.47 1.58
N ALA A 160 0.02 5.03 0.34
CA ALA A 160 -0.64 5.63 -0.80
C ALA A 160 -2.18 5.56 -0.67
N THR A 161 -2.69 4.41 -0.21
CA THR A 161 -4.12 4.23 0.06
C THR A 161 -4.59 5.11 1.23
N LEU A 162 -3.81 5.18 2.32
CA LEU A 162 -4.07 6.06 3.46
C LEU A 162 -4.22 7.52 3.00
N ALA A 163 -3.25 8.02 2.23
CA ALA A 163 -3.27 9.39 1.73
C ALA A 163 -4.53 9.67 0.88
N MET A 164 -4.90 8.74 0.01
CA MET A 164 -6.08 8.86 -0.85
C MET A 164 -7.39 8.86 -0.04
N LEU A 165 -7.52 7.97 0.94
CA LEU A 165 -8.70 7.91 1.82
C LEU A 165 -8.76 9.15 2.72
N ALA A 166 -7.64 9.63 3.25
CA ALA A 166 -7.58 10.86 4.03
C ALA A 166 -8.04 12.08 3.23
N ASP A 167 -7.67 12.17 1.95
CA ASP A 167 -8.14 13.23 1.05
C ASP A 167 -9.67 13.16 0.84
N LEU A 168 -10.25 11.96 0.70
CA LEU A 168 -11.69 11.76 0.61
C LEU A 168 -12.42 12.10 1.92
N VAL A 169 -11.81 11.81 3.08
CA VAL A 169 -12.34 12.20 4.40
C VAL A 169 -12.32 13.72 4.56
N ARG A 170 -11.21 14.40 4.19
CA ARG A 170 -11.12 15.88 4.21
C ARG A 170 -12.15 16.54 3.29
N ALA A 171 -12.41 15.93 2.15
CA ALA A 171 -13.45 16.38 1.23
C ALA A 171 -14.88 16.11 1.74
N GLY A 172 -15.03 15.38 2.87
CA GLY A 172 -16.35 15.03 3.43
C GLY A 172 -17.13 14.01 2.61
N ILE A 173 -16.47 13.28 1.71
CA ILE A 173 -17.08 12.30 0.81
C ILE A 173 -17.27 10.96 1.52
N ILE A 174 -16.28 10.57 2.32
CA ILE A 174 -16.32 9.38 3.17
C ILE A 174 -16.15 9.77 4.63
N GLU A 175 -16.61 8.91 5.51
CA GLU A 175 -16.43 9.01 6.96
C GLU A 175 -15.71 7.78 7.48
N VAL A 176 -14.94 7.99 8.55
CA VAL A 176 -14.28 6.91 9.27
C VAL A 176 -15.25 6.34 10.29
N ARG A 177 -15.44 5.02 10.28
CA ARG A 177 -16.23 4.29 11.27
C ARG A 177 -15.32 3.43 12.11
N GLU A 178 -15.57 3.41 13.40
CA GLU A 178 -14.87 2.54 14.32
C GLU A 178 -15.13 1.07 13.95
N ALA A 179 -14.08 0.24 13.97
CA ALA A 179 -14.25 -1.19 13.73
C ALA A 179 -15.17 -1.77 14.81
N PRO A 180 -16.13 -2.65 14.47
CA PRO A 180 -16.90 -3.36 15.50
C PRO A 180 -15.90 -4.08 16.41
N PRO A 181 -16.18 -4.14 17.73
CA PRO A 181 -15.34 -4.90 18.65
C PRO A 181 -15.22 -6.34 18.11
N GLU A 182 -13.99 -6.80 17.98
CA GLU A 182 -13.68 -8.16 17.52
C GLU A 182 -14.50 -9.14 18.34
N ALA A 183 -15.38 -9.90 17.70
CA ALA A 183 -16.13 -10.92 18.38
C ALA A 183 -15.13 -11.88 19.06
N PRO A 184 -15.30 -12.22 20.35
CA PRO A 184 -14.37 -13.11 21.03
C PRO A 184 -14.24 -14.39 20.21
N PRO A 185 -13.03 -14.95 20.09
CA PRO A 185 -12.79 -16.16 19.31
C PRO A 185 -13.81 -17.21 19.80
N PRO A 186 -14.40 -17.99 18.88
CA PRO A 186 -15.35 -19.02 19.29
C PRO A 186 -14.66 -19.90 20.31
N THR A 187 -15.11 -19.81 21.54
CA THR A 187 -14.68 -20.71 22.59
C THR A 187 -14.95 -22.11 22.07
N SER A 188 -13.89 -22.88 21.83
CA SER A 188 -13.93 -24.29 21.47
C SER A 188 -14.78 -24.99 22.53
N GLY A 189 -16.08 -25.06 22.23
CA GLY A 189 -17.04 -25.73 23.07
C GLY A 189 -16.61 -27.18 23.21
N SER A 190 -16.31 -27.54 24.42
CA SER A 190 -16.08 -28.89 24.91
C SER A 190 -17.00 -29.86 24.22
N SER A 191 -16.44 -30.79 23.48
CA SER A 191 -17.15 -31.96 22.99
C SER A 191 -17.75 -32.71 24.17
N PRO A 192 -19.05 -33.03 24.21
CA PRO A 192 -19.55 -34.04 25.12
C PRO A 192 -19.12 -35.39 24.57
N SER A 193 -18.23 -36.04 25.32
CA SER A 193 -17.93 -37.46 25.24
C SER A 193 -19.20 -38.22 25.64
N GLY A 194 -19.67 -39.09 24.78
CA GLY A 194 -20.78 -40.00 25.13
C GLY A 194 -21.22 -40.89 24.00
N GLY A 195 -20.66 -42.09 23.92
CA GLY A 195 -21.39 -43.32 23.93
C GLY A 195 -21.85 -43.96 22.61
N SER A 196 -21.10 -44.99 22.27
CA SER A 196 -21.57 -46.35 21.94
C SER A 196 -22.38 -46.64 20.66
N GLY A 197 -21.76 -47.40 19.79
CA GLY A 197 -22.35 -48.63 19.25
C GLY A 197 -23.15 -48.50 17.96
N GLY A 198 -22.62 -49.05 16.87
CA GLY A 198 -23.44 -49.32 15.69
C GLY A 198 -22.60 -49.77 14.49
N MET A 199 -22.55 -51.01 14.35
CA MET A 199 -21.92 -51.90 13.40
C MET A 199 -22.17 -51.54 11.90
N ILE A 200 -21.16 -51.87 11.10
CA ILE A 200 -21.02 -51.85 9.65
C ILE A 200 -22.13 -52.63 8.92
N PRO A 201 -22.43 -52.43 7.64
CA PRO A 201 -21.71 -53.22 6.64
C PRO A 201 -21.24 -52.48 5.39
N SER A 202 -20.15 -53.00 4.91
CA SER A 202 -19.54 -52.76 3.60
C SER A 202 -20.42 -53.26 2.45
N ALA A 203 -20.35 -52.59 1.29
CA ALA A 203 -20.25 -53.22 -0.02
C ALA A 203 -20.12 -52.18 -1.13
N PRO A 204 -19.59 -52.55 -2.29
CA PRO A 204 -18.72 -51.74 -3.10
C PRO A 204 -19.30 -51.43 -4.49
N MET A 205 -18.44 -50.87 -5.36
CA MET A 205 -18.58 -50.65 -6.81
C MET A 205 -19.40 -49.44 -7.22
N ASP A 206 -19.02 -48.61 -8.12
CA ASP A 206 -18.40 -48.80 -9.43
C ASP A 206 -17.82 -47.44 -9.94
N THR A 207 -16.67 -47.53 -10.57
CA THR A 207 -16.21 -46.50 -11.53
C THR A 207 -16.93 -46.68 -12.84
N PRO A 208 -17.14 -45.60 -13.57
CA PRO A 208 -16.68 -45.57 -14.96
C PRO A 208 -15.81 -44.36 -15.31
N SER A 209 -14.67 -44.72 -15.84
CA SER A 209 -13.88 -43.98 -16.79
C SER A 209 -14.76 -43.60 -17.98
N VAL A 210 -14.51 -42.45 -18.57
CA VAL A 210 -14.46 -42.19 -20.02
C VAL A 210 -14.64 -40.69 -20.29
N GLY A 211 -13.78 -40.14 -21.09
CA GLY A 211 -14.08 -39.04 -21.98
C GLY A 211 -13.11 -37.89 -21.93
N GLY A 212 -12.06 -38.02 -22.73
CA GLY A 212 -11.21 -36.95 -23.19
C GLY A 212 -11.99 -35.86 -23.88
N TRP A 213 -11.53 -34.65 -23.68
CA TRP A 213 -11.89 -33.54 -24.57
C TRP A 213 -10.62 -32.93 -25.11
N ASP A 214 -10.60 -32.93 -26.45
CA ASP A 214 -9.60 -32.39 -27.34
C ASP A 214 -9.29 -30.90 -27.08
N GLU A 215 -8.01 -30.58 -27.16
CA GLU A 215 -7.52 -29.23 -27.49
C GLU A 215 -7.86 -28.86 -28.93
N PRO A 216 -8.16 -27.61 -29.21
CA PRO A 216 -7.79 -27.03 -30.49
C PRO A 216 -6.68 -26.00 -30.33
N ARG A 217 -5.56 -26.29 -30.99
CA ARG A 217 -4.60 -25.31 -31.47
C ARG A 217 -5.29 -24.30 -32.39
N ALA A 218 -4.97 -23.03 -32.22
CA ALA A 218 -4.89 -22.13 -33.38
C ALA A 218 -4.00 -20.93 -33.03
N ASP A 219 -2.92 -20.82 -33.75
CA ASP A 219 -2.15 -19.67 -34.16
C ASP A 219 -2.99 -18.41 -34.38
N ALA A 220 -2.46 -17.28 -33.94
CA ALA A 220 -2.29 -16.08 -34.76
C ALA A 220 -1.82 -14.89 -33.94
N THR A 221 -0.57 -14.52 -34.08
CA THR A 221 -0.11 -13.11 -33.99
C THR A 221 -0.66 -12.36 -35.21
N PRO A 222 -0.97 -11.05 -35.09
CA PRO A 222 0.05 -10.06 -35.33
C PRO A 222 0.00 -8.80 -34.43
N SER A 223 1.18 -8.26 -34.30
CA SER A 223 1.55 -6.99 -33.73
C SER A 223 0.85 -5.79 -34.37
N GLU A 224 0.32 -4.89 -33.56
CA GLU A 224 0.15 -3.49 -33.98
C GLU A 224 0.41 -2.55 -32.78
N PRO A 225 1.19 -1.46 -32.96
CA PRO A 225 1.50 -0.55 -31.87
C PRO A 225 0.34 0.42 -31.65
N LEU A 226 -0.27 0.33 -30.49
CA LEU A 226 -1.30 1.30 -30.07
C LEU A 226 -0.64 2.63 -29.70
N ARG A 227 -1.00 3.61 -30.47
CA ARG A 227 -0.74 5.03 -30.28
C ARG A 227 -1.16 5.49 -28.89
N GLU A 228 -0.24 6.16 -28.25
CA GLU A 228 -0.40 6.94 -27.04
C GLU A 228 -1.52 7.97 -27.24
N ALA A 229 -2.71 7.64 -26.75
CA ALA A 229 -3.82 8.58 -26.64
C ALA A 229 -3.76 9.18 -25.24
N ALA A 230 -3.47 10.48 -25.15
CA ALA A 230 -3.64 11.26 -23.93
C ALA A 230 -5.09 11.09 -23.45
N VAL A 231 -5.29 10.30 -22.42
CA VAL A 231 -6.58 10.10 -21.80
C VAL A 231 -6.88 11.31 -20.93
N ALA A 232 -7.74 12.19 -21.43
CA ALA A 232 -8.35 13.24 -20.62
C ALA A 232 -9.07 12.58 -19.44
N ALA A 233 -8.79 13.06 -18.22
CA ALA A 233 -9.41 12.54 -17.01
C ALA A 233 -10.95 12.65 -17.12
N PRO A 234 -11.70 11.58 -16.87
CA PRO A 234 -13.14 11.63 -16.89
C PRO A 234 -13.66 12.50 -15.73
N VAL A 235 -14.49 13.49 -16.05
CA VAL A 235 -15.23 14.27 -15.05
C VAL A 235 -16.55 13.55 -14.81
N PHE A 236 -16.71 12.98 -13.62
CA PHE A 236 -17.97 12.33 -13.24
C PHE A 236 -18.89 13.33 -12.54
N ARG A 237 -20.13 13.42 -13.01
CA ARG A 237 -21.17 14.25 -12.45
C ARG A 237 -22.21 13.35 -11.79
N ILE A 238 -22.40 13.50 -10.49
CA ILE A 238 -23.46 12.79 -9.77
C ILE A 238 -24.74 13.63 -9.99
N LEU A 239 -25.65 13.12 -10.83
CA LEU A 239 -26.98 13.71 -11.01
C LEU A 239 -27.93 13.14 -9.94
N ARG A 240 -28.66 14.01 -9.26
CA ARG A 240 -29.82 13.65 -8.44
C ARG A 240 -31.02 13.37 -9.34
N GLU A 241 -31.69 12.25 -9.13
CA GLU A 241 -33.13 12.11 -9.42
C GLU A 241 -33.96 12.50 -8.22
#